data_aaa3de39c7519f2aeaaf2f2c16e1dd73
#
_entry.id   aaa3de39c7519f2aeaaf2f2c16e1dd73
#
_cell.length_a   1.000
_cell.length_b   1.000
_cell.length_c   1.000
_cell.angle_alpha   90.00
_cell.angle_beta   90.00
_cell.angle_gamma   90.00
#
_symmetry.space_group_name_H-M   'P 1'
#
loop_
_entity.id
_entity.type
_entity.pdbx_description
1 polymer ?
#
loop_
_entity_poly.entity_id
_entity_poly.type
_entity_poly.pdbx_seq_one_letter_code
_entity_poly.pdbx_strand_id
1 'polypeptide(L)'
;LGQNFLLDLNLTARIARAAGPLEDCTVIEVGPGPGGLTRALLAMGARRVIAVERDERAIDALGYIVKRYPGRIEIVHGDAQHFDPRPLLDGGKAKIVANLPYNIATQLLVDWLSIEPWPPWYDTMVLMFQREVAERITAHEDEEAYGRLAVLANWRAETKILFDISPAAFVPQPKVTSSVVRLIPRAAPEPCDRRMLEQVAAAAFGQRRKMLRQSLKSLPTDRKSTRLNSSHQLRS
;
A
#
# COMPACT_ATOMS: atom_id res chain seq x y z
N LEU A 1 -20.51 4.48 -5.64
CA LEU A 1 -19.89 3.40 -4.88
C LEU A 1 -19.23 2.46 -5.89
N GLY A 2 -17.93 2.60 -6.17
CA GLY A 2 -17.20 1.82 -7.17
C GLY A 2 -16.51 0.59 -6.56
N GLN A 3 -17.20 -0.19 -5.74
CA GLN A 3 -16.66 -1.41 -5.15
C GLN A 3 -16.83 -2.58 -6.12
N ASN A 4 -15.76 -3.34 -6.33
CA ASN A 4 -15.73 -4.57 -7.11
C ASN A 4 -15.40 -5.72 -6.16
N PHE A 5 -16.35 -6.62 -5.95
CA PHE A 5 -16.21 -7.73 -5.01
C PHE A 5 -15.58 -8.94 -5.69
N LEU A 6 -14.63 -9.54 -5.03
CA LEU A 6 -13.99 -10.78 -5.43
C LEU A 6 -14.71 -11.97 -4.80
N LEU A 7 -15.37 -12.77 -5.62
CA LEU A 7 -16.20 -13.88 -5.15
C LEU A 7 -15.52 -15.25 -5.29
N ASP A 8 -14.46 -15.34 -6.09
CA ASP A 8 -13.70 -16.58 -6.29
C ASP A 8 -12.90 -16.95 -5.04
N LEU A 9 -13.27 -18.06 -4.40
CA LEU A 9 -12.63 -18.54 -3.17
C LEU A 9 -11.18 -19.00 -3.39
N ASN A 10 -10.83 -19.51 -4.56
CA ASN A 10 -9.46 -19.91 -4.86
C ASN A 10 -8.56 -18.69 -4.99
N LEU A 11 -9.11 -17.65 -5.58
CA LEU A 11 -8.39 -16.39 -5.78
C LEU A 11 -8.20 -15.63 -4.47
N THR A 12 -9.24 -15.53 -3.63
CA THR A 12 -9.10 -14.94 -2.28
C THR A 12 -8.12 -15.73 -1.42
N ALA A 13 -8.12 -17.07 -1.49
CA ALA A 13 -7.13 -17.90 -0.82
C ALA A 13 -5.71 -17.68 -1.37
N ARG A 14 -5.56 -17.44 -2.68
CA ARG A 14 -4.25 -17.11 -3.28
C ARG A 14 -3.72 -15.77 -2.78
N ILE A 15 -4.59 -14.77 -2.65
CA ILE A 15 -4.23 -13.46 -2.08
C ILE A 15 -3.82 -13.60 -0.62
N ALA A 16 -4.59 -14.34 0.19
CA ALA A 16 -4.26 -14.57 1.60
C ALA A 16 -2.91 -15.27 1.76
N ARG A 17 -2.63 -16.31 0.97
CA ARG A 17 -1.32 -16.99 0.95
C ARG A 17 -0.15 -16.08 0.56
N ALA A 18 -0.39 -15.09 -0.28
CA ALA A 18 0.63 -14.14 -0.71
C ALA A 18 1.18 -13.28 0.44
N ALA A 19 0.44 -13.15 1.54
CA ALA A 19 0.88 -12.47 2.74
C ALA A 19 1.86 -13.28 3.61
N GLY A 20 2.13 -14.56 3.26
CA GLY A 20 2.97 -15.47 4.03
C GLY A 20 2.25 -16.05 5.24
N PRO A 21 2.98 -16.55 6.26
CA PRO A 21 2.41 -17.11 7.48
C PRO A 21 1.48 -16.10 8.19
N LEU A 22 0.31 -16.57 8.64
CA LEU A 22 -0.72 -15.72 9.25
C LEU A 22 -1.06 -16.14 10.70
N GLU A 23 -0.57 -17.27 11.17
CA GLU A 23 -1.01 -17.94 12.41
C GLU A 23 -0.80 -17.05 13.66
N ASP A 24 0.30 -16.30 13.69
CA ASP A 24 0.62 -15.39 14.81
C ASP A 24 0.38 -13.93 14.45
N CYS A 25 -0.29 -13.65 13.32
CA CYS A 25 -0.45 -12.30 12.81
C CYS A 25 -1.84 -11.73 13.05
N THR A 26 -1.89 -10.45 13.37
CA THR A 26 -3.09 -9.64 13.19
C THR A 26 -3.09 -9.11 11.75
N VAL A 27 -4.19 -9.31 11.03
CA VAL A 27 -4.35 -8.79 9.67
C VAL A 27 -5.33 -7.62 9.69
N ILE A 28 -4.91 -6.50 9.10
CA ILE A 28 -5.79 -5.36 8.83
C ILE A 28 -6.34 -5.52 7.43
N GLU A 29 -7.66 -5.62 7.30
CA GLU A 29 -8.35 -5.65 6.01
C GLU A 29 -9.18 -4.38 5.85
N VAL A 30 -8.96 -3.65 4.76
CA VAL A 30 -9.73 -2.45 4.43
C VAL A 30 -10.72 -2.76 3.33
N GLY A 31 -11.98 -2.44 3.57
CA GLY A 31 -13.06 -2.68 2.64
C GLY A 31 -13.36 -4.17 2.42
N PRO A 32 -13.62 -4.95 3.47
CA PRO A 32 -13.88 -6.39 3.36
C PRO A 32 -15.09 -6.71 2.48
N GLY A 33 -16.01 -5.77 2.32
CA GLY A 33 -17.26 -5.99 1.61
C GLY A 33 -18.03 -7.17 2.18
N PRO A 34 -18.48 -8.15 1.34
CA PRO A 34 -19.19 -9.34 1.83
C PRO A 34 -18.28 -10.36 2.52
N GLY A 35 -16.97 -10.07 2.72
CA GLY A 35 -16.06 -10.88 3.51
C GLY A 35 -15.43 -12.07 2.77
N GLY A 36 -15.35 -12.03 1.45
CA GLY A 36 -14.69 -13.10 0.69
C GLY A 36 -13.23 -13.29 1.07
N LEU A 37 -12.47 -12.18 1.10
CA LEU A 37 -11.06 -12.20 1.50
C LEU A 37 -10.92 -12.39 3.02
N THR A 38 -11.79 -11.78 3.84
CA THR A 38 -11.85 -11.98 5.28
C THR A 38 -11.90 -13.47 5.65
N ARG A 39 -12.80 -14.22 5.00
CA ARG A 39 -12.91 -15.68 5.21
C ARG A 39 -11.63 -16.41 4.82
N ALA A 40 -11.01 -16.03 3.71
CA ALA A 40 -9.77 -16.66 3.26
C ALA A 40 -8.64 -16.41 4.27
N LEU A 41 -8.50 -15.20 4.78
CA LEU A 41 -7.51 -14.86 5.81
C LEU A 41 -7.69 -15.69 7.08
N LEU A 42 -8.93 -15.79 7.58
CA LEU A 42 -9.25 -16.58 8.77
C LEU A 42 -9.05 -18.08 8.55
N ALA A 43 -9.42 -18.61 7.37
CA ALA A 43 -9.22 -20.01 6.99
C ALA A 43 -7.73 -20.36 6.81
N MET A 44 -6.90 -19.39 6.36
CA MET A 44 -5.45 -19.54 6.26
C MET A 44 -4.73 -19.33 7.60
N GLY A 45 -5.45 -19.25 8.71
CA GLY A 45 -4.88 -19.28 10.03
C GLY A 45 -4.67 -17.90 10.68
N ALA A 46 -5.04 -16.77 10.05
CA ALA A 46 -4.87 -15.47 10.68
C ALA A 46 -5.33 -15.48 12.13
N ARG A 47 -4.45 -15.13 13.06
CA ARG A 47 -4.77 -15.10 14.49
C ARG A 47 -5.98 -14.21 14.75
N ARG A 48 -6.00 -13.04 14.12
CA ARG A 48 -7.07 -12.05 14.21
C ARG A 48 -7.15 -11.25 12.90
N VAL A 49 -8.34 -10.92 12.46
CA VAL A 49 -8.59 -9.96 11.38
C VAL A 49 -9.31 -8.75 11.95
N ILE A 50 -8.77 -7.56 11.74
CA ILE A 50 -9.43 -6.28 12.01
C ILE A 50 -9.91 -5.76 10.66
N ALA A 51 -11.22 -5.80 10.44
CA ALA A 51 -11.88 -5.44 9.20
C ALA A 51 -12.47 -4.03 9.31
N VAL A 52 -11.93 -3.08 8.54
CA VAL A 52 -12.40 -1.69 8.53
C VAL A 52 -13.36 -1.50 7.37
N GLU A 53 -14.63 -1.23 7.67
CA GLU A 53 -15.69 -1.08 6.68
C GLU A 53 -16.54 0.17 6.94
N ARG A 54 -16.89 0.84 5.88
CA ARG A 54 -17.70 2.06 5.91
C ARG A 54 -19.17 1.81 5.59
N ASP A 55 -19.46 0.75 4.80
CA ASP A 55 -20.82 0.42 4.37
C ASP A 55 -21.49 -0.50 5.40
N GLU A 56 -22.55 -0.01 6.07
CA GLU A 56 -23.30 -0.78 7.06
C GLU A 56 -23.86 -2.09 6.52
N ARG A 57 -24.25 -2.13 5.25
CA ARG A 57 -24.78 -3.35 4.61
C ARG A 57 -23.69 -4.43 4.49
N ALA A 58 -22.44 -4.03 4.28
CA ALA A 58 -21.32 -4.96 4.28
C ALA A 58 -21.01 -5.45 5.69
N ILE A 59 -21.12 -4.58 6.69
CA ILE A 59 -20.97 -4.93 8.12
C ILE A 59 -21.99 -6.01 8.52
N ASP A 60 -23.25 -5.86 8.12
CA ASP A 60 -24.29 -6.87 8.38
C ASP A 60 -23.94 -8.23 7.76
N ALA A 61 -23.42 -8.20 6.52
CA ALA A 61 -22.96 -9.42 5.83
C ALA A 61 -21.79 -10.12 6.55
N LEU A 62 -20.88 -9.35 7.16
CA LEU A 62 -19.77 -9.87 7.96
C LEU A 62 -20.21 -10.54 9.26
N GLY A 63 -21.36 -10.21 9.78
CA GLY A 63 -21.93 -10.82 11.00
C GLY A 63 -21.99 -12.35 10.94
N TYR A 64 -22.14 -12.93 9.74
CA TYR A 64 -22.07 -14.36 9.54
C TYR A 64 -20.67 -14.94 9.78
N ILE A 65 -19.64 -14.20 9.36
CA ILE A 65 -18.23 -14.59 9.55
C ILE A 65 -17.86 -14.49 11.03
N VAL A 66 -18.34 -13.47 11.73
CA VAL A 66 -18.13 -13.30 13.19
C VAL A 66 -18.65 -14.53 13.94
N LYS A 67 -19.84 -15.01 13.60
CA LYS A 67 -20.41 -16.21 14.21
C LYS A 67 -19.60 -17.47 13.95
N ARG A 68 -18.97 -17.58 12.77
CA ARG A 68 -18.18 -18.73 12.37
C ARG A 68 -16.77 -18.75 12.98
N TYR A 69 -16.22 -17.57 13.27
CA TYR A 69 -14.86 -17.37 13.81
C TYR A 69 -14.89 -16.49 15.05
N PRO A 70 -15.53 -16.93 16.15
CA PRO A 70 -15.69 -16.13 17.35
C PRO A 70 -14.33 -15.71 17.93
N GLY A 71 -14.21 -14.42 18.27
CA GLY A 71 -13.00 -13.83 18.84
C GLY A 71 -11.82 -13.60 17.84
N ARG A 72 -11.97 -14.03 16.57
CA ARG A 72 -10.89 -13.88 15.58
C ARG A 72 -11.13 -12.79 14.55
N ILE A 73 -12.27 -12.15 14.59
CA ILE A 73 -12.59 -11.00 13.73
C ILE A 73 -13.13 -9.85 14.57
N GLU A 74 -12.64 -8.67 14.32
CA GLU A 74 -13.15 -7.42 14.82
C GLU A 74 -13.56 -6.53 13.65
N ILE A 75 -14.78 -6.01 13.68
CA ILE A 75 -15.28 -5.12 12.64
C ILE A 75 -15.24 -3.71 13.20
N VAL A 76 -14.53 -2.83 12.51
CA VAL A 76 -14.46 -1.41 12.79
C VAL A 76 -15.30 -0.68 11.74
N HIS A 77 -16.42 -0.08 12.19
CA HIS A 77 -17.20 0.80 11.34
C HIS A 77 -16.50 2.15 11.22
N GLY A 78 -15.96 2.48 10.05
CA GLY A 78 -15.24 3.72 9.87
C GLY A 78 -14.58 3.89 8.50
N ASP A 79 -13.96 5.06 8.33
CA ASP A 79 -13.18 5.38 7.16
C ASP A 79 -11.70 5.00 7.40
N ALA A 80 -11.17 4.12 6.54
CA ALA A 80 -9.80 3.64 6.64
C ALA A 80 -8.74 4.76 6.52
N GLN A 81 -9.07 5.90 5.90
CA GLN A 81 -8.16 7.05 5.81
C GLN A 81 -7.97 7.75 7.16
N HIS A 82 -8.87 7.53 8.12
CA HIS A 82 -8.82 8.12 9.46
C HIS A 82 -8.66 7.07 10.56
N PHE A 83 -8.47 5.80 10.18
CA PHE A 83 -8.35 4.70 11.13
C PHE A 83 -6.89 4.48 11.55
N ASP A 84 -6.64 4.50 12.85
CA ASP A 84 -5.36 4.11 13.44
C ASP A 84 -5.51 2.73 14.09
N PRO A 85 -4.89 1.67 13.55
CA PRO A 85 -4.98 0.33 14.13
C PRO A 85 -4.11 0.12 15.37
N ARG A 86 -3.13 0.99 15.63
CA ARG A 86 -2.13 0.79 16.70
C ARG A 86 -2.71 0.52 18.09
N PRO A 87 -3.80 1.18 18.53
CA PRO A 87 -4.43 0.87 19.80
C PRO A 87 -5.02 -0.54 19.89
N LEU A 88 -5.30 -1.18 18.75
CA LEU A 88 -5.85 -2.52 18.65
C LEU A 88 -4.80 -3.61 18.44
N LEU A 89 -3.54 -3.22 18.24
CA LEU A 89 -2.43 -4.14 18.06
C LEU A 89 -1.79 -4.41 19.43
N ASP A 90 -1.87 -5.63 19.93
CA ASP A 90 -1.32 -6.07 21.23
C ASP A 90 0.23 -6.04 21.27
N GLY A 91 0.83 -4.99 20.73
CA GLY A 91 2.30 -4.84 20.61
C GLY A 91 2.95 -5.73 19.54
N GLY A 92 2.18 -6.58 18.89
CA GLY A 92 2.64 -7.43 17.78
C GLY A 92 2.63 -6.71 16.43
N LYS A 93 3.37 -7.26 15.47
CA LYS A 93 3.33 -6.81 14.07
C LYS A 93 2.02 -7.22 13.41
N ALA A 94 1.60 -6.40 12.48
CA ALA A 94 0.42 -6.68 11.68
C ALA A 94 0.78 -6.78 10.20
N LYS A 95 -0.13 -7.36 9.43
CA LYS A 95 -0.09 -7.35 7.97
C LYS A 95 -1.30 -6.59 7.45
N ILE A 96 -1.14 -5.90 6.32
CA ILE A 96 -2.25 -5.27 5.63
C ILE A 96 -2.57 -6.11 4.40
N VAL A 97 -3.76 -6.68 4.33
CA VAL A 97 -4.19 -7.48 3.17
C VAL A 97 -5.56 -6.99 2.73
N ALA A 98 -5.66 -6.38 1.56
CA ALA A 98 -6.89 -5.73 1.15
C ALA A 98 -7.12 -5.70 -0.36
N ASN A 99 -8.39 -5.84 -0.74
CA ASN A 99 -8.90 -5.45 -2.05
C ASN A 99 -9.45 -4.03 -1.96
N LEU A 100 -8.56 -3.04 -2.12
CA LEU A 100 -8.88 -1.64 -1.87
C LEU A 100 -9.84 -1.06 -2.94
N PRO A 101 -10.78 -0.19 -2.55
CA PRO A 101 -11.49 0.66 -3.50
C PRO A 101 -10.50 1.53 -4.27
N TYR A 102 -10.52 1.47 -5.60
CA TYR A 102 -9.50 2.10 -6.45
C TYR A 102 -9.35 3.61 -6.24
N ASN A 103 -10.42 4.30 -5.88
CA ASN A 103 -10.43 5.75 -5.67
C ASN A 103 -9.62 6.20 -4.44
N ILE A 104 -9.40 5.33 -3.45
CA ILE A 104 -8.62 5.65 -2.23
C ILE A 104 -7.34 4.81 -2.11
N ALA A 105 -7.17 3.80 -2.95
CA ALA A 105 -6.08 2.82 -2.83
C ALA A 105 -4.69 3.46 -2.84
N THR A 106 -4.44 4.40 -3.77
CA THR A 106 -3.14 5.09 -3.86
C THR A 106 -2.91 6.00 -2.67
N GLN A 107 -3.95 6.70 -2.18
CA GLN A 107 -3.82 7.57 -1.02
C GLN A 107 -3.49 6.76 0.24
N LEU A 108 -4.22 5.67 0.50
CA LEU A 108 -3.92 4.78 1.62
C LEU A 108 -2.50 4.22 1.57
N LEU A 109 -2.03 3.80 0.38
CA LEU A 109 -0.66 3.35 0.21
C LEU A 109 0.36 4.44 0.58
N VAL A 110 0.15 5.67 0.08
CA VAL A 110 1.03 6.81 0.40
C VAL A 110 1.02 7.11 1.89
N ASP A 111 -0.14 7.09 2.53
CA ASP A 111 -0.28 7.34 3.98
C ASP A 111 0.47 6.28 4.78
N TRP A 112 0.32 4.98 4.44
CA TRP A 112 1.05 3.89 5.11
C TRP A 112 2.56 3.95 4.90
N LEU A 113 3.04 4.30 3.71
CA LEU A 113 4.47 4.49 3.43
C LEU A 113 5.04 5.76 4.07
N SER A 114 4.17 6.68 4.51
CA SER A 114 4.54 7.96 5.13
C SER A 114 4.50 7.93 6.66
N ILE A 115 4.19 6.79 7.27
CA ILE A 115 4.14 6.63 8.74
C ILE A 115 5.48 6.98 9.36
N GLU A 116 5.42 7.74 10.46
CA GLU A 116 6.57 8.01 11.33
C GLU A 116 6.19 7.70 12.79
N PRO A 117 7.13 7.24 13.63
CA PRO A 117 8.51 6.87 13.28
C PRO A 117 8.58 5.59 12.45
N TRP A 118 9.64 5.43 11.66
CA TRP A 118 9.92 4.21 10.91
C TRP A 118 10.82 3.26 11.73
N PRO A 119 10.68 1.91 11.65
CA PRO A 119 9.78 1.14 10.78
C PRO A 119 8.31 1.18 11.24
N PRO A 120 7.36 0.93 10.32
CA PRO A 120 5.94 1.01 10.61
C PRO A 120 5.46 -0.16 11.50
N TRP A 121 4.20 -0.07 11.95
CA TRP A 121 3.54 -1.10 12.76
C TRP A 121 3.20 -2.39 11.98
N TYR A 122 3.30 -2.39 10.66
CA TYR A 122 3.08 -3.57 9.80
C TYR A 122 4.40 -4.08 9.23
N ASP A 123 4.45 -5.38 8.91
CA ASP A 123 5.62 -6.02 8.30
C ASP A 123 5.43 -6.40 6.83
N THR A 124 4.19 -6.44 6.36
CA THR A 124 3.85 -6.82 4.99
C THR A 124 2.54 -6.16 4.57
N MET A 125 2.51 -5.66 3.35
CA MET A 125 1.27 -5.28 2.68
C MET A 125 1.06 -6.17 1.45
N VAL A 126 -0.15 -6.71 1.26
CA VAL A 126 -0.61 -7.37 0.04
C VAL A 126 -1.88 -6.67 -0.41
N LEU A 127 -1.75 -5.87 -1.43
CA LEU A 127 -2.77 -4.92 -1.84
C LEU A 127 -3.12 -5.10 -3.31
N MET A 128 -4.36 -4.84 -3.64
CA MET A 128 -4.83 -4.89 -5.02
C MET A 128 -4.99 -3.50 -5.61
N PHE A 129 -4.45 -3.32 -6.81
CA PHE A 129 -4.52 -2.07 -7.58
C PHE A 129 -4.94 -2.36 -9.02
N GLN A 130 -5.40 -1.35 -9.74
CA GLN A 130 -5.43 -1.41 -11.20
C GLN A 130 -4.01 -1.65 -11.72
N ARG A 131 -3.87 -2.42 -12.81
CA ARG A 131 -2.56 -2.84 -13.34
C ARG A 131 -1.62 -1.65 -13.59
N GLU A 132 -2.09 -0.59 -14.21
CA GLU A 132 -1.30 0.62 -14.45
C GLU A 132 -0.75 1.21 -13.13
N VAL A 133 -1.57 1.23 -12.07
CA VAL A 133 -1.14 1.74 -10.76
C VAL A 133 -0.12 0.81 -10.13
N ALA A 134 -0.30 -0.52 -10.24
CA ALA A 134 0.65 -1.51 -9.75
C ALA A 134 2.01 -1.37 -10.45
N GLU A 135 2.02 -1.20 -11.77
CA GLU A 135 3.24 -0.94 -12.56
C GLU A 135 3.95 0.34 -12.09
N ARG A 136 3.19 1.41 -11.80
CA ARG A 136 3.75 2.66 -11.25
C ARG A 136 4.26 2.55 -9.82
N ILE A 137 3.75 1.63 -9.00
CA ILE A 137 4.25 1.37 -7.65
C ILE A 137 5.58 0.61 -7.70
N THR A 138 5.69 -0.37 -8.61
CA THR A 138 6.81 -1.31 -8.65
C THR A 138 7.89 -0.96 -9.66
N ALA A 139 7.69 0.10 -10.46
CA ALA A 139 8.62 0.50 -11.51
C ALA A 139 10.02 0.83 -10.98
N HIS A 140 11.03 0.47 -11.75
CA HIS A 140 12.44 0.82 -11.56
C HIS A 140 12.86 1.97 -12.47
N GLU A 141 14.08 2.47 -12.27
CA GLU A 141 14.61 3.72 -12.85
C GLU A 141 14.54 3.78 -14.37
N ASP A 142 14.73 2.66 -15.07
CA ASP A 142 14.75 2.59 -16.53
C ASP A 142 13.37 2.30 -17.15
N GLU A 143 12.33 2.20 -16.34
CA GLU A 143 10.98 1.85 -16.82
C GLU A 143 10.12 3.09 -17.08
N GLU A 144 9.29 3.05 -18.14
CA GLU A 144 8.40 4.15 -18.51
C GLU A 144 7.42 4.54 -17.38
N ALA A 145 6.99 3.57 -16.59
CA ALA A 145 6.07 3.77 -15.47
C ALA A 145 6.74 4.44 -14.25
N TYR A 146 8.08 4.56 -14.24
CA TYR A 146 8.81 5.15 -13.12
C TYR A 146 8.42 6.60 -12.88
N GLY A 147 8.13 6.92 -11.61
CA GLY A 147 7.66 8.24 -11.23
C GLY A 147 7.60 8.43 -9.72
N ARG A 148 6.94 9.49 -9.27
CA ARG A 148 6.86 9.86 -7.84
C ARG A 148 6.41 8.73 -6.93
N LEU A 149 5.45 7.93 -7.37
CA LEU A 149 4.92 6.82 -6.58
C LEU A 149 5.96 5.71 -6.43
N ALA A 150 6.68 5.38 -7.51
CA ALA A 150 7.78 4.42 -7.47
C ALA A 150 8.91 4.89 -6.54
N VAL A 151 9.30 6.17 -6.61
CA VAL A 151 10.34 6.73 -5.72
C VAL A 151 9.98 6.54 -4.25
N LEU A 152 8.76 6.92 -3.84
CA LEU A 152 8.30 6.76 -2.47
C LEU A 152 8.24 5.27 -2.06
N ALA A 153 7.63 4.43 -2.92
CA ALA A 153 7.43 3.03 -2.62
C ALA A 153 8.76 2.27 -2.51
N ASN A 154 9.68 2.46 -3.46
CA ASN A 154 10.98 1.78 -3.47
C ASN A 154 11.94 2.31 -2.40
N TRP A 155 11.78 3.57 -1.98
CA TRP A 155 12.52 4.08 -0.82
C TRP A 155 12.14 3.36 0.48
N ARG A 156 10.84 3.17 0.71
CA ARG A 156 10.30 2.63 1.98
C ARG A 156 10.14 1.11 1.99
N ALA A 157 9.98 0.47 0.84
CA ALA A 157 9.63 -0.94 0.76
C ALA A 157 10.29 -1.66 -0.42
N GLU A 158 10.39 -2.96 -0.31
CA GLU A 158 10.59 -3.84 -1.45
C GLU A 158 9.24 -4.14 -2.08
N THR A 159 9.10 -3.83 -3.36
CA THR A 159 7.82 -3.90 -4.07
C THR A 159 7.85 -4.98 -5.13
N LYS A 160 6.74 -5.71 -5.29
CA LYS A 160 6.64 -6.75 -6.33
C LYS A 160 5.19 -6.98 -6.75
N ILE A 161 4.92 -6.98 -8.05
CA ILE A 161 3.68 -7.54 -8.60
C ILE A 161 3.77 -9.06 -8.51
N LEU A 162 2.80 -9.69 -7.86
CA LEU A 162 2.78 -11.14 -7.66
C LEU A 162 2.02 -11.86 -8.77
N PHE A 163 0.86 -11.32 -9.16
CA PHE A 163 0.02 -11.84 -10.24
C PHE A 163 -1.10 -10.86 -10.59
N ASP A 164 -1.62 -11.05 -11.78
CA ASP A 164 -2.76 -10.31 -12.29
C ASP A 164 -4.09 -11.04 -12.03
N ILE A 165 -5.17 -10.27 -11.95
CA ILE A 165 -6.53 -10.74 -11.78
C ILE A 165 -7.39 -10.19 -12.91
N SER A 166 -8.00 -11.11 -13.67
CA SER A 166 -8.91 -10.76 -14.75
C SER A 166 -10.12 -9.98 -14.21
N PRO A 167 -10.61 -8.98 -14.96
CA PRO A 167 -11.87 -8.31 -14.64
C PRO A 167 -13.04 -9.25 -14.40
N ALA A 168 -13.08 -10.38 -15.10
CA ALA A 168 -14.15 -11.38 -14.98
C ALA A 168 -14.27 -12.02 -13.58
N ALA A 169 -13.24 -11.89 -12.72
CA ALA A 169 -13.26 -12.41 -11.36
C ALA A 169 -14.05 -11.54 -10.37
N PHE A 170 -14.50 -10.36 -10.80
CA PHE A 170 -15.16 -9.38 -9.95
C PHE A 170 -16.64 -9.19 -10.28
N VAL A 171 -17.40 -8.81 -9.25
CA VAL A 171 -18.80 -8.40 -9.39
C VAL A 171 -19.02 -7.06 -8.64
N PRO A 172 -19.45 -5.98 -9.32
CA PRO A 172 -19.49 -5.85 -10.78
C PRO A 172 -18.10 -5.92 -11.40
N GLN A 173 -18.03 -6.27 -12.69
CA GLN A 173 -16.78 -6.39 -13.41
C GLN A 173 -16.15 -5.01 -13.65
N PRO A 174 -14.89 -4.76 -13.25
CA PRO A 174 -14.17 -3.54 -13.56
C PRO A 174 -13.80 -3.48 -15.05
N LYS A 175 -13.45 -2.30 -15.54
CA LYS A 175 -13.06 -2.10 -16.95
C LYS A 175 -11.62 -2.54 -17.24
N VAL A 176 -10.80 -2.71 -16.22
CA VAL A 176 -9.35 -2.95 -16.34
C VAL A 176 -8.91 -4.12 -15.47
N THR A 177 -7.82 -4.74 -15.86
CA THR A 177 -7.13 -5.78 -15.08
C THR A 177 -6.64 -5.20 -13.75
N SER A 178 -6.71 -5.99 -12.70
CA SER A 178 -6.11 -5.70 -11.40
C SER A 178 -4.84 -6.50 -11.21
N SER A 179 -3.94 -5.99 -10.37
CA SER A 179 -2.72 -6.70 -9.99
C SER A 179 -2.58 -6.71 -8.47
N VAL A 180 -2.12 -7.83 -7.95
CA VAL A 180 -1.78 -7.99 -6.54
C VAL A 180 -0.32 -7.60 -6.34
N VAL A 181 -0.09 -6.61 -5.50
CA VAL A 181 1.24 -6.08 -5.17
C VAL A 181 1.57 -6.44 -3.74
N ARG A 182 2.76 -6.98 -3.52
CA ARG A 182 3.34 -7.15 -2.19
C ARG A 182 4.36 -6.05 -1.95
N LEU A 183 4.28 -5.46 -0.76
CA LEU A 183 5.26 -4.48 -0.28
C LEU A 183 5.77 -4.96 1.09
N ILE A 184 7.09 -5.03 1.25
CA ILE A 184 7.76 -5.38 2.50
C ILE A 184 8.56 -4.16 2.95
N PRO A 185 8.22 -3.54 4.10
CA PRO A 185 8.94 -2.38 4.61
C PRO A 185 10.42 -2.66 4.79
N ARG A 186 11.28 -1.79 4.29
CA ARG A 186 12.72 -1.84 4.57
C ARG A 186 12.96 -1.50 6.03
N ALA A 187 13.75 -2.29 6.73
CA ALA A 187 14.06 -2.03 8.15
C ALA A 187 14.79 -0.69 8.33
N ALA A 188 15.70 -0.35 7.42
CA ALA A 188 16.47 0.89 7.39
C ALA A 188 16.51 1.44 5.97
N PRO A 189 15.50 2.22 5.54
CA PRO A 189 15.58 2.93 4.27
C PRO A 189 16.71 3.95 4.27
N GLU A 190 17.21 4.32 3.09
CA GLU A 190 18.21 5.36 2.94
C GLU A 190 17.80 6.63 3.69
N PRO A 191 18.70 7.23 4.50
CA PRO A 191 18.39 8.43 5.26
C PRO A 191 17.99 9.58 4.34
N CYS A 192 16.75 10.03 4.45
CA CYS A 192 16.24 11.13 3.65
C CYS A 192 15.09 11.83 4.39
N ASP A 193 15.03 13.16 4.29
CA ASP A 193 13.82 13.88 4.68
C ASP A 193 12.71 13.61 3.67
N ARG A 194 11.60 13.05 4.14
CA ARG A 194 10.47 12.66 3.30
C ARG A 194 9.89 13.85 2.52
N ARG A 195 9.74 15.00 3.18
CA ARG A 195 9.16 16.19 2.54
C ARG A 195 10.06 16.68 1.41
N MET A 196 11.38 16.65 1.64
CA MET A 196 12.35 17.02 0.62
C MET A 196 12.32 16.03 -0.54
N LEU A 197 12.25 14.71 -0.27
CA LEU A 197 12.13 13.68 -1.29
C LEU A 197 10.88 13.90 -2.16
N GLU A 198 9.73 14.17 -1.54
CA GLU A 198 8.47 14.44 -2.24
C GLU A 198 8.58 15.71 -3.11
N GLN A 199 9.20 16.78 -2.61
CA GLN A 199 9.40 18.01 -3.37
C GLN A 199 10.32 17.79 -4.59
N VAL A 200 11.44 17.10 -4.38
CA VAL A 200 12.37 16.77 -5.47
C VAL A 200 11.70 15.88 -6.51
N ALA A 201 11.01 14.83 -6.08
CA ALA A 201 10.28 13.96 -6.99
C ALA A 201 9.15 14.69 -7.73
N ALA A 202 8.42 15.59 -7.06
CA ALA A 202 7.40 16.39 -7.69
C ALA A 202 7.98 17.34 -8.77
N ALA A 203 9.12 17.96 -8.48
CA ALA A 203 9.80 18.82 -9.45
C ALA A 203 10.36 18.01 -10.63
N ALA A 204 11.01 16.87 -10.36
CA ALA A 204 11.62 16.02 -11.38
C ALA A 204 10.58 15.44 -12.36
N PHE A 205 9.47 14.92 -11.85
CA PHE A 205 8.43 14.25 -12.64
C PHE A 205 7.26 15.14 -13.06
N GLY A 206 7.18 16.37 -12.53
CA GLY A 206 6.07 17.30 -12.84
C GLY A 206 6.08 17.82 -14.28
N GLN A 207 7.22 17.78 -14.97
CA GLN A 207 7.37 18.30 -16.32
C GLN A 207 8.18 17.31 -17.20
N ARG A 208 7.61 16.14 -17.48
CA ARG A 208 8.26 15.04 -18.23
C ARG A 208 8.91 15.42 -19.57
N ARG A 209 8.47 16.53 -20.22
CA ARG A 209 9.02 16.98 -21.51
C ARG A 209 10.18 17.96 -21.35
N LYS A 210 10.50 18.41 -20.14
CA LYS A 210 11.62 19.33 -19.90
C LYS A 210 12.83 18.59 -19.38
N MET A 211 14.02 19.11 -19.70
CA MET A 211 15.26 18.61 -19.13
C MET A 211 15.20 18.71 -17.59
N LEU A 212 15.67 17.68 -16.90
CA LEU A 212 15.68 17.58 -15.44
C LEU A 212 16.28 18.83 -14.77
N ARG A 213 17.36 19.38 -15.34
CA ARG A 213 17.99 20.63 -14.89
C ARG A 213 17.03 21.83 -14.85
N GLN A 214 16.06 21.90 -15.77
CA GLN A 214 15.07 22.98 -15.78
C GLN A 214 13.94 22.74 -14.78
N SER A 215 13.53 21.48 -14.64
CA SER A 215 12.47 21.10 -13.69
C SER A 215 12.90 21.32 -12.24
N LEU A 216 14.17 21.06 -11.93
CA LEU A 216 14.72 21.24 -10.58
C LEU A 216 15.02 22.70 -10.20
N LYS A 217 14.98 23.66 -11.13
CA LYS A 217 15.20 25.10 -10.82
C LYS A 217 14.20 25.70 -9.84
N SER A 218 13.02 25.10 -9.72
CA SER A 218 11.97 25.55 -8.79
C SER A 218 12.23 25.13 -7.33
N LEU A 219 13.22 24.27 -7.08
CA LEU A 219 13.56 23.87 -5.74
C LEU A 219 14.33 24.97 -5.00
N PRO A 220 14.07 25.16 -3.68
CA PRO A 220 14.85 26.08 -2.88
C PRO A 220 16.30 25.57 -2.82
N THR A 221 17.21 26.26 -3.51
CA THR A 221 18.64 25.99 -3.41
C THR A 221 19.18 26.65 -2.14
N ASP A 222 19.66 25.86 -1.21
CA ASP A 222 20.49 26.38 -0.13
C ASP A 222 21.82 26.88 -0.73
N ARG A 223 21.93 28.18 -0.92
CA ARG A 223 23.14 28.84 -1.46
C ARG A 223 24.39 28.61 -0.62
N LYS A 224 24.27 28.07 0.60
CA LYS A 224 25.44 27.77 1.48
C LYS A 224 26.14 26.47 1.08
N SER A 225 25.44 25.46 0.61
CA SER A 225 26.06 24.18 0.21
C SER A 225 26.81 24.25 -1.12
N THR A 226 26.43 25.15 -2.01
CA THR A 226 27.10 25.33 -3.33
C THR A 226 28.47 25.99 -3.23
N ARG A 227 28.79 26.69 -2.13
CA ARG A 227 30.12 27.30 -1.93
C ARG A 227 31.18 26.34 -1.39
N LEU A 228 30.80 25.22 -0.77
CA LEU A 228 31.74 24.24 -0.24
C LEU A 228 32.32 23.28 -1.32
N ASN A 229 31.63 23.06 -2.42
CA ASN A 229 32.14 22.20 -3.49
C ASN A 229 33.05 22.90 -4.50
N SER A 230 33.10 24.22 -4.55
CA SER A 230 34.00 24.96 -5.45
C SER A 230 35.40 25.21 -4.89
N SER A 231 35.63 24.95 -3.61
CA SER A 231 36.95 25.15 -2.97
C SER A 231 37.86 23.91 -2.98
N HIS A 232 37.37 22.73 -3.42
CA HIS A 232 38.17 21.51 -3.50
C HIS A 232 38.75 21.19 -4.88
N GLN A 233 38.51 22.02 -5.92
CA GLN A 233 39.04 21.78 -7.27
C GLN A 233 40.21 22.67 -7.66
N LEU A 234 40.80 23.39 -6.73
CA LEU A 234 42.00 24.22 -6.98
C LEU A 234 43.11 23.93 -5.99
N ARG A 235 43.60 22.69 -5.92
CA ARG A 235 44.94 22.34 -5.40
C ARG A 235 45.29 20.92 -5.87
N SER A 236 45.83 20.83 -7.06
CA SER A 236 46.87 19.88 -7.46
C SER A 236 47.43 20.30 -8.80
#